data_23e45d099dea9fb4b4222b4f3b383f2a
#
_entry.id   23e45d099dea9fb4b4222b4f3b383f2a
#
_cell.length_a   1.000
_cell.length_b   1.000
_cell.length_c   1.000
_cell.angle_alpha   90.00
_cell.angle_beta   90.00
_cell.angle_gamma   90.00
#
_symmetry.space_group_name_H-M   'P 1'
#
loop_
_entity.id
_entity.type
_entity.pdbx_description
1 polymer ?
#
loop_
_entity_poly.entity_id
_entity_poly.type
_entity_poly.pdbx_seq_one_letter_code
_entity_poly.pdbx_strand_id
1 'polypeptide(L)'
;MWAGFVPPLARLKSACGRRWRRPGDNAHGGAVALKDSSKYWSVRASEDRSKQQPPRSGFSGFFSLLAAETQTLLRYASWMPLGSLPAGDRALIQIVGAALADTTRRSGEWLACRPGCTQCCTGVFPINQLDAARLRSELIELQKREPERGARIRDRARASVARISPYFPGDKKTGVLDEGEEAEQRFENFANDEPCPVLDPETGLCDLYESRPMTCRTFGPPVRSEGGLGVCELCFHGATDQQIAACEMVADPEDLESKLVRKIEKAGGPRGQTIVAYCLAKGRP
;
A
#
# COMPACT_ATOMS: atom_id res chain seq x y z
N MET A 1 20.10 20.24 -7.37
CA MET A 1 19.32 20.23 -6.12
C MET A 1 18.10 19.38 -6.39
N TRP A 2 18.10 18.14 -5.97
CA TRP A 2 16.97 17.23 -6.14
C TRP A 2 16.32 17.12 -4.76
N ALA A 3 15.22 17.84 -4.58
CA ALA A 3 14.36 17.68 -3.42
C ALA A 3 13.78 16.25 -3.47
N GLY A 4 13.95 15.49 -2.41
CA GLY A 4 13.35 14.16 -2.26
C GLY A 4 11.84 14.30 -2.36
N PHE A 5 11.27 13.71 -3.39
CA PHE A 5 9.83 13.74 -3.66
C PHE A 5 9.13 12.76 -2.72
N VAL A 6 8.71 13.26 -1.58
CA VAL A 6 7.60 12.65 -0.84
C VAL A 6 6.34 13.14 -1.56
N PRO A 7 5.50 12.25 -2.12
CA PRO A 7 4.28 12.73 -2.75
C PRO A 7 3.48 13.50 -1.71
N PRO A 8 3.05 14.72 -2.01
CA PRO A 8 2.22 15.48 -1.09
C PRO A 8 0.97 14.65 -0.76
N LEU A 9 0.63 14.55 0.53
CA LEU A 9 -0.60 13.88 0.98
C LEU A 9 -1.86 14.44 0.28
N ALA A 10 -1.78 15.64 -0.29
CA ALA A 10 -2.83 16.20 -1.16
C ALA A 10 -3.05 15.38 -2.44
N ARG A 11 -2.03 14.68 -2.94
CA ARG A 11 -2.12 13.80 -4.10
C ARG A 11 -2.58 12.38 -3.75
N LEU A 12 -2.55 12.00 -2.48
CA LEU A 12 -3.22 10.79 -2.00
C LEU A 12 -4.75 10.86 -2.07
N LYS A 13 -5.32 12.07 -2.32
CA LYS A 13 -6.76 12.29 -2.46
C LYS A 13 -7.40 11.47 -3.55
N SER A 14 -6.70 11.27 -4.62
CA SER A 14 -7.28 10.64 -5.80
C SER A 14 -6.95 9.16 -5.87
N ALA A 15 -5.82 8.73 -5.34
CA ALA A 15 -5.41 7.34 -5.42
C ALA A 15 -6.36 6.36 -4.72
N CYS A 16 -7.17 6.81 -3.78
CA CYS A 16 -8.15 5.97 -3.09
C CYS A 16 -9.61 6.27 -3.48
N GLY A 17 -9.87 7.16 -4.46
CA GLY A 17 -11.23 7.53 -4.89
C GLY A 17 -12.14 8.06 -3.78
N ARG A 18 -11.66 8.19 -2.55
CA ARG A 18 -12.40 8.56 -1.34
C ARG A 18 -11.62 9.57 -0.52
N ARG A 19 -12.34 10.53 -0.03
CA ARG A 19 -11.92 11.87 0.24
C ARG A 19 -11.22 12.04 1.58
N TRP A 20 -10.05 12.62 1.54
CA TRP A 20 -9.63 13.51 2.57
C TRP A 20 -10.51 14.76 2.53
N ARG A 21 -11.18 15.09 3.60
CA ARG A 21 -11.94 16.33 3.77
C ARG A 21 -11.00 17.42 4.26
N ARG A 22 -11.08 18.61 3.65
CA ARG A 22 -10.41 19.80 4.20
C ARG A 22 -11.30 20.43 5.27
N PRO A 23 -10.70 21.02 6.32
CA PRO A 23 -11.42 21.97 7.16
C PRO A 23 -12.06 23.03 6.27
N GLY A 24 -13.33 23.35 6.49
CA GLY A 24 -14.09 24.28 5.65
C GLY A 24 -14.93 23.67 4.54
N ASP A 25 -14.75 22.42 4.15
CA ASP A 25 -15.66 21.71 3.24
C ASP A 25 -16.95 21.34 4.02
N ASN A 26 -17.91 22.24 4.05
CA ASN A 26 -19.21 21.98 4.67
C ASN A 26 -19.93 20.85 3.91
N ALA A 27 -20.17 19.77 4.62
CA ALA A 27 -21.05 18.70 4.15
C ALA A 27 -22.49 19.22 4.11
N HIS A 28 -22.93 19.73 2.95
CA HIS A 28 -24.35 19.84 2.70
C HIS A 28 -24.92 18.44 2.60
N GLY A 29 -25.87 18.18 3.50
CA GLY A 29 -26.43 16.89 3.84
C GLY A 29 -26.90 16.08 2.62
N GLY A 30 -26.46 14.87 2.60
CA GLY A 30 -27.08 13.74 1.95
C GLY A 30 -26.80 12.56 2.83
N ALA A 31 -27.81 12.12 3.58
CA ALA A 31 -27.76 10.84 4.28
C ALA A 31 -27.61 9.74 3.25
N VAL A 32 -26.37 9.31 3.03
CA VAL A 32 -26.10 8.09 2.25
C VAL A 32 -26.39 6.92 3.18
N ALA A 33 -27.54 6.30 2.96
CA ALA A 33 -27.88 5.04 3.58
C ALA A 33 -26.74 4.04 3.33
N LEU A 34 -26.23 3.46 4.42
CA LEU A 34 -25.29 2.33 4.38
C LEU A 34 -25.98 1.19 3.63
N LYS A 35 -25.66 1.03 2.35
CA LYS A 35 -26.05 -0.15 1.60
C LYS A 35 -25.24 -1.32 2.12
N ASP A 36 -25.99 -2.30 2.61
CA ASP A 36 -25.55 -3.61 3.05
C ASP A 36 -24.55 -4.23 2.08
N SER A 37 -23.30 -4.37 2.53
CA SER A 37 -22.19 -4.92 1.75
C SER A 37 -22.21 -6.45 1.63
N SER A 38 -23.28 -7.12 2.08
CA SER A 38 -23.39 -8.58 2.07
C SER A 38 -23.65 -9.21 0.69
N LYS A 39 -23.83 -8.42 -0.38
CA LYS A 39 -24.28 -8.91 -1.68
C LYS A 39 -23.21 -9.16 -2.75
N TYR A 40 -21.94 -8.99 -2.45
CA TYR A 40 -20.89 -9.05 -3.50
C TYR A 40 -19.96 -10.29 -3.48
N TRP A 41 -20.24 -11.29 -2.66
CA TRP A 41 -19.37 -12.47 -2.59
C TRP A 41 -20.13 -13.78 -2.80
N SER A 42 -20.57 -14.03 -4.03
CA SER A 42 -20.91 -15.38 -4.47
C SER A 42 -20.05 -15.75 -5.69
N VAL A 43 -18.88 -16.29 -5.46
CA VAL A 43 -18.10 -16.99 -6.50
C VAL A 43 -18.58 -18.43 -6.56
N ARG A 44 -19.27 -18.79 -7.63
CA ARG A 44 -19.54 -20.19 -7.94
C ARG A 44 -18.25 -20.84 -8.44
N ALA A 45 -17.79 -21.85 -7.73
CA ALA A 45 -16.83 -22.81 -8.22
C ALA A 45 -17.51 -23.66 -9.29
N SER A 46 -17.02 -23.62 -10.51
CA SER A 46 -17.30 -24.63 -11.52
C SER A 46 -16.02 -25.40 -11.80
N GLU A 47 -16.01 -26.65 -11.38
CA GLU A 47 -15.02 -27.65 -11.79
C GLU A 47 -15.17 -27.93 -13.28
N ASP A 48 -14.07 -27.90 -14.02
CA ASP A 48 -13.90 -28.81 -15.16
C ASP A 48 -12.41 -29.17 -15.33
N ARG A 49 -12.14 -30.48 -15.14
CA ARG A 49 -10.86 -31.10 -15.41
C ARG A 49 -11.01 -31.90 -16.69
N SER A 50 -10.37 -31.52 -17.77
CA SER A 50 -10.03 -32.45 -18.83
C SER A 50 -8.66 -32.15 -19.47
N LYS A 51 -7.74 -33.02 -19.18
CA LYS A 51 -6.58 -33.55 -19.93
C LYS A 51 -6.22 -32.86 -21.25
N GLN A 52 -4.99 -32.27 -21.31
CA GLN A 52 -4.18 -32.36 -22.54
C GLN A 52 -2.69 -32.30 -22.19
N GLN A 53 -1.94 -33.30 -22.66
CA GLN A 53 -0.48 -33.38 -22.66
C GLN A 53 0.09 -32.47 -23.77
N PRO A 54 1.26 -31.83 -23.58
CA PRO A 54 1.95 -31.13 -24.65
C PRO A 54 2.87 -32.03 -25.47
N PRO A 55 3.08 -31.72 -26.76
CA PRO A 55 4.01 -32.45 -27.63
C PRO A 55 5.47 -32.02 -27.35
N ARG A 56 6.38 -32.99 -27.44
CA ARG A 56 7.83 -32.81 -27.44
C ARG A 56 8.29 -32.38 -28.83
N SER A 57 8.96 -31.25 -28.93
CA SER A 57 9.90 -30.98 -30.04
C SER A 57 10.96 -29.98 -29.61
N GLY A 58 12.21 -30.30 -29.94
CA GLY A 58 13.41 -29.62 -29.49
C GLY A 58 13.63 -28.25 -30.09
N PHE A 59 14.29 -27.40 -29.33
CA PHE A 59 14.88 -26.17 -29.78
C PHE A 59 16.21 -25.96 -29.08
N SER A 60 17.26 -26.24 -29.82
CA SER A 60 18.63 -25.77 -29.56
C SER A 60 18.76 -24.40 -30.21
N GLY A 61 19.03 -23.33 -29.46
CA GLY A 61 19.38 -22.05 -30.08
C GLY A 61 18.98 -20.76 -29.36
N PHE A 62 18.49 -20.80 -28.09
CA PHE A 62 17.99 -19.58 -27.44
C PHE A 62 18.72 -19.20 -26.12
N PHE A 63 19.94 -19.67 -25.92
CA PHE A 63 20.63 -19.52 -24.63
C PHE A 63 21.37 -18.18 -24.40
N SER A 64 21.48 -17.30 -25.38
CA SER A 64 22.34 -16.11 -25.25
C SER A 64 21.62 -14.81 -24.87
N LEU A 65 20.30 -14.71 -25.04
CA LEU A 65 19.51 -13.51 -24.70
C LEU A 65 18.87 -13.57 -23.31
N LEU A 66 18.68 -14.77 -22.76
CA LEU A 66 18.10 -14.95 -21.41
C LEU A 66 19.07 -14.62 -20.26
N ALA A 67 20.38 -14.59 -20.51
CA ALA A 67 21.38 -14.34 -19.47
C ALA A 67 21.42 -12.88 -18.99
N ALA A 68 21.11 -11.91 -19.83
CA ALA A 68 21.13 -10.49 -19.47
C ALA A 68 19.87 -10.05 -18.70
N GLU A 69 18.70 -10.62 -19.05
CA GLU A 69 17.45 -10.33 -18.33
C GLU A 69 17.41 -10.99 -16.96
N THR A 70 17.97 -12.20 -16.82
CA THR A 70 18.08 -12.90 -15.51
C THR A 70 19.04 -12.19 -14.56
N GLN A 71 20.11 -11.56 -15.05
CA GLN A 71 21.02 -10.78 -14.21
C GLN A 71 20.38 -9.51 -13.65
N THR A 72 19.50 -8.86 -14.38
CA THR A 72 18.79 -7.67 -13.89
C THR A 72 17.74 -8.04 -12.82
N LEU A 73 17.03 -9.15 -13.02
CA LEU A 73 16.08 -9.68 -12.02
C LEU A 73 16.78 -10.22 -10.76
N LEU A 74 17.95 -10.83 -10.91
CA LEU A 74 18.78 -11.31 -9.79
C LEU A 74 19.37 -10.14 -8.99
N ARG A 75 19.74 -9.04 -9.60
CA ARG A 75 20.19 -7.81 -8.92
C ARG A 75 19.06 -7.18 -8.09
N TYR A 76 17.83 -7.22 -8.58
CA TYR A 76 16.67 -6.70 -7.84
C TYR A 76 16.32 -7.54 -6.60
N ALA A 77 16.65 -8.84 -6.62
CA ALA A 77 16.38 -9.78 -5.52
C ALA A 77 17.51 -9.88 -4.48
N SER A 78 18.73 -9.45 -4.83
CA SER A 78 19.93 -9.75 -4.04
C SER A 78 20.49 -8.59 -3.17
N TRP A 79 19.91 -7.38 -3.28
CA TRP A 79 20.54 -6.19 -2.66
C TRP A 79 20.33 -6.08 -1.14
N MET A 80 19.29 -6.71 -0.60
CA MET A 80 19.14 -6.85 0.86
C MET A 80 19.05 -8.32 1.24
N PRO A 81 19.86 -8.78 2.20
CA PRO A 81 19.60 -10.06 2.85
C PRO A 81 18.17 -10.04 3.38
N LEU A 82 17.39 -11.05 3.04
CA LEU A 82 16.03 -11.24 3.56
C LEU A 82 16.10 -11.14 5.10
N GLY A 83 15.51 -10.08 5.66
CA GLY A 83 15.42 -9.89 7.10
C GLY A 83 16.10 -8.65 7.68
N SER A 84 16.88 -7.86 6.92
CA SER A 84 17.50 -6.66 7.47
C SER A 84 16.87 -5.37 6.91
N LEU A 85 15.94 -4.81 7.65
CA LEU A 85 15.50 -3.43 7.44
C LEU A 85 16.64 -2.46 7.78
N PRO A 86 16.71 -1.27 7.16
CA PRO A 86 17.75 -0.29 7.48
C PRO A 86 17.76 0.05 8.96
N ALA A 87 18.94 0.22 9.53
CA ALA A 87 19.08 0.75 10.89
C ALA A 87 18.34 2.10 10.99
N GLY A 88 17.45 2.24 11.95
CA GLY A 88 16.57 3.40 12.13
C GLY A 88 15.11 3.14 11.73
N ASP A 89 14.79 2.08 10.98
CA ASP A 89 13.42 1.74 10.63
C ASP A 89 12.54 1.52 11.87
N ARG A 90 13.03 0.77 12.84
CA ARG A 90 12.30 0.54 14.10
C ARG A 90 12.04 1.83 14.86
N ALA A 91 13.00 2.76 14.87
CA ALA A 91 12.82 4.07 15.49
C ALA A 91 11.74 4.90 14.78
N LEU A 92 11.72 4.91 13.45
CA LEU A 92 10.67 5.56 12.67
C LEU A 92 9.28 5.01 13.04
N ILE A 93 9.13 3.69 13.07
CA ILE A 93 7.83 3.07 13.44
C ILE A 93 7.40 3.42 14.86
N GLN A 94 8.35 3.52 15.80
CA GLN A 94 8.05 3.93 17.17
C GLN A 94 7.63 5.41 17.26
N ILE A 95 8.30 6.31 16.53
CA ILE A 95 7.94 7.73 16.46
C ILE A 95 6.52 7.90 15.90
N VAL A 96 6.24 7.28 14.76
CA VAL A 96 4.92 7.33 14.13
C VAL A 96 3.84 6.69 14.99
N GLY A 97 4.15 5.57 15.65
CA GLY A 97 3.25 4.91 16.59
C GLY A 97 2.90 5.81 17.79
N ALA A 98 3.88 6.50 18.35
CA ALA A 98 3.68 7.46 19.45
C ALA A 98 2.84 8.67 18.99
N ALA A 99 3.10 9.20 17.81
CA ALA A 99 2.32 10.30 17.22
C ALA A 99 0.85 9.87 16.96
N LEU A 100 0.64 8.65 16.45
CA LEU A 100 -0.70 8.10 16.25
C LEU A 100 -1.45 7.91 17.59
N ALA A 101 -0.79 7.38 18.60
CA ALA A 101 -1.39 7.22 19.92
C ALA A 101 -1.76 8.56 20.56
N ASP A 102 -0.92 9.57 20.41
CA ASP A 102 -1.19 10.93 20.90
C ASP A 102 -2.37 11.56 20.20
N THR A 103 -2.37 11.57 18.86
CA THR A 103 -3.49 12.15 18.10
C THR A 103 -4.79 11.38 18.33
N THR A 104 -4.75 10.04 18.48
CA THR A 104 -5.94 9.24 18.83
C THR A 104 -6.54 9.68 20.17
N ARG A 105 -5.70 9.90 21.18
CA ARG A 105 -6.15 10.37 22.49
C ARG A 105 -6.77 11.77 22.40
N ARG A 106 -6.17 12.69 21.64
CA ARG A 106 -6.69 14.06 21.45
C ARG A 106 -7.97 14.09 20.63
N SER A 107 -8.09 13.22 19.66
CA SER A 107 -9.25 13.15 18.75
C SER A 107 -10.49 12.53 19.43
N GLY A 108 -10.30 11.64 20.41
CA GLY A 108 -11.42 11.02 21.10
C GLY A 108 -12.43 10.39 20.15
N GLU A 109 -13.70 10.71 20.33
CA GLU A 109 -14.83 10.18 19.56
C GLU A 109 -14.87 10.65 18.10
N TRP A 110 -14.18 11.72 17.76
CA TRP A 110 -14.10 12.19 16.37
C TRP A 110 -13.32 11.28 15.44
N LEU A 111 -12.44 10.42 15.99
CA LEU A 111 -11.68 9.46 15.19
C LEU A 111 -12.46 8.15 15.05
N ALA A 112 -13.02 7.91 13.86
CA ALA A 112 -13.78 6.71 13.56
C ALA A 112 -12.92 5.44 13.39
N CYS A 113 -11.59 5.60 13.31
CA CYS A 113 -10.65 4.49 13.12
C CYS A 113 -10.68 3.51 14.30
N ARG A 114 -11.03 2.26 14.03
CA ARG A 114 -11.11 1.16 14.99
C ARG A 114 -10.85 -0.17 14.29
N PRO A 115 -10.54 -1.27 15.00
CA PRO A 115 -10.48 -2.59 14.38
C PRO A 115 -11.78 -2.89 13.61
N GLY A 116 -11.62 -3.36 12.35
CA GLY A 116 -12.72 -3.58 11.42
C GLY A 116 -13.09 -2.36 10.56
N CYS A 117 -12.49 -1.19 10.73
CA CYS A 117 -12.57 -0.11 9.76
C CYS A 117 -11.69 -0.44 8.56
N THR A 118 -12.31 -0.59 7.38
CA THR A 118 -11.64 -1.01 6.15
C THR A 118 -11.54 0.09 5.09
N GLN A 119 -11.90 1.33 5.43
CA GLN A 119 -11.96 2.45 4.48
C GLN A 119 -10.62 2.67 3.75
N CYS A 120 -9.50 2.62 4.47
CA CYS A 120 -8.16 2.72 3.88
C CYS A 120 -7.66 1.43 3.20
N CYS A 121 -8.43 0.34 3.26
CA CYS A 121 -8.11 -0.94 2.63
C CYS A 121 -8.80 -1.15 1.29
N THR A 122 -9.53 -0.15 0.78
CA THR A 122 -10.17 -0.16 -0.53
C THR A 122 -9.53 0.92 -1.40
N GLY A 123 -9.16 0.55 -2.61
CA GLY A 123 -8.34 1.37 -3.50
C GLY A 123 -6.84 1.18 -3.27
N VAL A 124 -6.09 1.28 -4.34
CA VAL A 124 -4.63 1.19 -4.29
C VAL A 124 -4.02 2.56 -3.95
N PHE A 125 -2.88 2.54 -3.28
CA PHE A 125 -2.06 3.73 -3.04
C PHE A 125 -0.58 3.39 -3.23
N PRO A 126 0.24 4.38 -3.58
CA PRO A 126 1.67 4.17 -3.74
C PRO A 126 2.35 3.96 -2.39
N ILE A 127 3.29 3.04 -2.36
CA ILE A 127 4.17 2.78 -1.22
C ILE A 127 5.63 2.91 -1.67
N ASN A 128 6.49 3.40 -0.79
CA ASN A 128 7.92 3.46 -1.06
C ASN A 128 8.60 2.10 -0.84
N GLN A 129 9.89 2.00 -1.18
CA GLN A 129 10.61 0.75 -1.08
C GLN A 129 10.92 0.30 0.36
N LEU A 130 10.90 1.21 1.32
CA LEU A 130 11.02 0.87 2.74
C LEU A 130 9.77 0.16 3.25
N ASP A 131 8.58 0.68 2.92
CA ASP A 131 7.30 0.03 3.20
C ASP A 131 7.21 -1.35 2.52
N ALA A 132 7.61 -1.41 1.25
CA ALA A 132 7.66 -2.66 0.50
C ALA A 132 8.60 -3.69 1.16
N ALA A 133 9.73 -3.26 1.70
CA ALA A 133 10.66 -4.14 2.41
C ALA A 133 10.06 -4.66 3.72
N ARG A 134 9.37 -3.80 4.51
CA ARG A 134 8.66 -4.21 5.74
C ARG A 134 7.60 -5.28 5.44
N LEU A 135 6.74 -5.02 4.45
CA LEU A 135 5.68 -5.94 4.06
C LEU A 135 6.22 -7.31 3.61
N ARG A 136 7.27 -7.31 2.78
CA ARG A 136 7.90 -8.56 2.33
C ARG A 136 8.53 -9.34 3.48
N SER A 137 9.23 -8.64 4.37
CA SER A 137 9.86 -9.25 5.54
C SER A 137 8.83 -9.92 6.44
N GLU A 138 7.75 -9.21 6.76
CA GLU A 138 6.69 -9.76 7.62
C GLU A 138 5.92 -10.91 6.95
N LEU A 139 5.65 -10.83 5.64
CA LEU A 139 5.01 -11.94 4.94
C LEU A 139 5.87 -13.21 5.00
N ILE A 140 7.20 -13.09 4.91
CA ILE A 140 8.12 -14.22 5.03
C ILE A 140 8.06 -14.80 6.45
N GLU A 141 8.09 -13.97 7.47
CA GLU A 141 7.98 -14.43 8.85
C GLU A 141 6.61 -15.04 9.16
N LEU A 142 5.55 -14.46 8.62
CA LEU A 142 4.20 -15.03 8.71
C LEU A 142 4.12 -16.40 8.03
N GLN A 143 4.71 -16.56 6.85
CA GLN A 143 4.73 -17.85 6.15
C GLN A 143 5.47 -18.96 6.92
N LYS A 144 6.44 -18.60 7.75
CA LYS A 144 7.11 -19.58 8.64
C LYS A 144 6.22 -20.01 9.81
N ARG A 145 5.46 -19.06 10.38
CA ARG A 145 4.59 -19.29 11.54
C ARG A 145 3.24 -19.87 11.14
N GLU A 146 2.65 -19.35 10.09
CA GLU A 146 1.30 -19.64 9.60
C GLU A 146 1.32 -19.80 8.07
N PRO A 147 1.82 -20.94 7.54
CA PRO A 147 2.04 -21.11 6.10
C PRO A 147 0.79 -20.87 5.24
N GLU A 148 -0.35 -21.35 5.67
CA GLU A 148 -1.61 -21.20 4.94
C GLU A 148 -2.09 -19.76 4.88
N ARG A 149 -1.97 -19.03 5.97
CA ARG A 149 -2.34 -17.61 6.02
C ARG A 149 -1.44 -16.78 5.11
N GLY A 150 -0.13 -17.03 5.16
CA GLY A 150 0.82 -16.39 4.26
C GLY A 150 0.57 -16.73 2.78
N ALA A 151 0.17 -17.98 2.47
CA ALA A 151 -0.22 -18.38 1.12
C ALA A 151 -1.46 -17.63 0.64
N ARG A 152 -2.52 -17.54 1.46
CA ARG A 152 -3.73 -16.76 1.12
C ARG A 152 -3.45 -15.31 0.78
N ILE A 153 -2.57 -14.63 1.56
CA ILE A 153 -2.15 -13.25 1.24
C ILE A 153 -1.50 -13.18 -0.13
N ARG A 154 -0.59 -14.10 -0.42
CA ARG A 154 0.13 -14.13 -1.70
C ARG A 154 -0.82 -14.41 -2.87
N ASP A 155 -1.78 -15.28 -2.69
CA ASP A 155 -2.77 -15.59 -3.73
C ASP A 155 -3.71 -14.40 -3.98
N ARG A 156 -4.16 -13.72 -2.93
CA ARG A 156 -4.90 -12.45 -3.07
C ARG A 156 -4.07 -11.38 -3.80
N ALA A 157 -2.79 -11.26 -3.48
CA ALA A 157 -1.91 -10.30 -4.14
C ALA A 157 -1.72 -10.64 -5.64
N ARG A 158 -1.54 -11.91 -5.99
CA ARG A 158 -1.45 -12.35 -7.40
C ARG A 158 -2.75 -12.11 -8.16
N ALA A 159 -3.87 -12.44 -7.54
CA ALA A 159 -5.20 -12.20 -8.12
C ALA A 159 -5.45 -10.70 -8.34
N SER A 160 -5.07 -9.86 -7.38
CA SER A 160 -5.12 -8.40 -7.52
C SER A 160 -4.27 -7.93 -8.70
N VAL A 161 -2.99 -8.32 -8.77
CA VAL A 161 -2.11 -7.97 -9.90
C VAL A 161 -2.71 -8.43 -11.23
N ALA A 162 -3.29 -9.63 -11.31
CA ALA A 162 -3.91 -10.11 -12.55
C ALA A 162 -5.06 -9.21 -13.01
N ARG A 163 -5.87 -8.70 -12.07
CA ARG A 163 -6.98 -7.78 -12.40
C ARG A 163 -6.51 -6.41 -12.86
N ILE A 164 -5.54 -5.83 -12.15
CA ILE A 164 -5.17 -4.42 -12.34
C ILE A 164 -4.01 -4.21 -13.33
N SER A 165 -3.19 -5.22 -13.61
CA SER A 165 -2.01 -5.08 -14.48
C SER A 165 -2.30 -4.56 -15.89
N PRO A 166 -3.45 -4.81 -16.54
CA PRO A 166 -3.72 -4.22 -17.86
C PRO A 166 -3.64 -2.71 -17.88
N TYR A 167 -4.03 -2.05 -16.79
CA TYR A 167 -4.14 -0.58 -16.66
C TYR A 167 -3.09 0.01 -15.72
N PHE A 168 -2.12 -0.78 -15.25
CA PHE A 168 -1.12 -0.34 -14.29
C PHE A 168 -0.30 0.84 -14.83
N PRO A 169 -0.26 1.99 -14.15
CA PRO A 169 0.48 3.17 -14.59
C PRO A 169 1.96 3.08 -14.19
N GLY A 170 2.66 2.10 -14.76
CA GLY A 170 4.06 1.82 -14.46
C GLY A 170 4.57 0.59 -15.20
N ASP A 171 5.75 0.14 -14.82
CA ASP A 171 6.34 -1.08 -15.36
C ASP A 171 5.65 -2.32 -14.77
N LYS A 172 4.87 -3.01 -15.58
CA LYS A 172 4.12 -4.23 -15.22
C LYS A 172 5.04 -5.38 -14.79
N LYS A 173 6.29 -5.41 -15.23
CA LYS A 173 7.26 -6.45 -14.85
C LYS A 173 7.83 -6.20 -13.46
N THR A 174 8.25 -4.99 -13.18
CA THR A 174 8.84 -4.62 -11.89
C THR A 174 7.79 -4.23 -10.85
N GLY A 175 6.65 -3.70 -11.28
CA GLY A 175 5.62 -3.12 -10.41
C GLY A 175 6.02 -1.75 -9.88
N VAL A 176 6.99 -1.11 -10.52
CA VAL A 176 7.39 0.27 -10.21
C VAL A 176 6.46 1.22 -10.97
N LEU A 177 5.93 2.21 -10.25
CA LEU A 177 5.09 3.25 -10.82
C LEU A 177 5.92 4.21 -11.66
N ASP A 178 5.34 4.71 -12.75
CA ASP A 178 5.91 5.81 -13.53
C ASP A 178 5.91 7.10 -12.68
N GLU A 179 6.82 8.02 -13.02
CA GLU A 179 6.96 9.31 -12.36
C GLU A 179 6.45 10.44 -13.28
N GLY A 180 6.08 11.56 -12.67
CA GLY A 180 5.64 12.77 -13.35
C GLY A 180 4.12 12.98 -13.35
N GLU A 181 3.71 14.16 -13.75
CA GLU A 181 2.32 14.65 -13.61
C GLU A 181 1.31 13.78 -14.37
N GLU A 182 1.63 13.35 -15.60
CA GLU A 182 0.76 12.47 -16.39
C GLU A 182 0.58 11.08 -15.73
N ALA A 183 1.64 10.55 -15.13
CA ALA A 183 1.60 9.28 -14.42
C ALA A 183 0.74 9.40 -13.15
N GLU A 184 0.86 10.51 -12.43
CA GLU A 184 0.04 10.81 -11.26
C GLU A 184 -1.43 10.91 -11.63
N GLN A 185 -1.79 11.63 -12.72
CA GLN A 185 -3.17 11.72 -13.21
C GLN A 185 -3.74 10.35 -13.59
N ARG A 186 -2.95 9.48 -14.23
CA ARG A 186 -3.35 8.10 -14.53
C ARG A 186 -3.57 7.30 -13.25
N PHE A 187 -2.72 7.48 -12.26
CA PHE A 187 -2.82 6.78 -10.98
C PHE A 187 -4.06 7.22 -10.19
N GLU A 188 -4.49 8.48 -10.31
CA GLU A 188 -5.69 9.00 -9.63
C GLU A 188 -6.96 8.19 -9.91
N ASN A 189 -7.09 7.67 -11.11
CA ASN A 189 -8.25 6.91 -11.56
C ASN A 189 -7.98 5.40 -11.59
N PHE A 190 -6.82 4.97 -11.08
CA PHE A 190 -6.40 3.59 -11.16
C PHE A 190 -6.84 2.77 -9.95
N ALA A 191 -7.61 1.70 -10.19
CA ALA A 191 -7.93 0.65 -9.22
C ALA A 191 -8.50 1.17 -7.88
N ASN A 192 -9.38 2.17 -7.92
CA ASN A 192 -9.96 2.82 -6.74
C ASN A 192 -10.90 1.90 -5.91
N ASP A 193 -11.39 0.83 -6.51
CA ASP A 193 -12.25 -0.16 -5.85
C ASP A 193 -11.53 -1.47 -5.53
N GLU A 194 -10.22 -1.55 -5.81
CA GLU A 194 -9.44 -2.77 -5.59
C GLU A 194 -9.18 -2.97 -4.09
N PRO A 195 -9.58 -4.11 -3.50
CA PRO A 195 -9.31 -4.37 -2.10
C PRO A 195 -7.82 -4.67 -1.87
N CYS A 196 -7.31 -4.19 -0.73
CA CYS A 196 -5.94 -4.46 -0.32
C CYS A 196 -5.73 -5.97 -0.10
N PRO A 197 -4.69 -6.59 -0.69
CA PRO A 197 -4.48 -8.04 -0.59
C PRO A 197 -4.13 -8.53 0.82
N VAL A 198 -3.75 -7.64 1.72
CA VAL A 198 -3.51 -7.98 3.14
C VAL A 198 -4.75 -7.79 4.02
N LEU A 199 -5.85 -7.32 3.48
CA LEU A 199 -7.14 -7.34 4.16
C LEU A 199 -7.68 -8.77 4.15
N ASP A 200 -7.92 -9.32 5.32
CA ASP A 200 -8.64 -10.57 5.45
C ASP A 200 -10.15 -10.31 5.23
N PRO A 201 -10.75 -10.91 4.19
CA PRO A 201 -12.15 -10.65 3.85
C PRO A 201 -13.15 -11.24 4.86
N GLU A 202 -12.75 -12.22 5.66
CA GLU A 202 -13.61 -12.87 6.65
C GLU A 202 -13.68 -12.06 7.94
N THR A 203 -12.55 -11.52 8.38
CA THR A 203 -12.46 -10.79 9.66
C THR A 203 -12.51 -9.28 9.51
N GLY A 204 -12.24 -8.74 8.32
CA GLY A 204 -12.07 -7.31 8.08
C GLY A 204 -10.79 -6.75 8.72
N LEU A 205 -9.84 -7.59 9.11
CA LEU A 205 -8.60 -7.18 9.74
C LEU A 205 -7.43 -7.24 8.75
N CYS A 206 -6.41 -6.43 9.01
CA CYS A 206 -5.16 -6.45 8.24
C CYS A 206 -4.26 -7.59 8.72
N ASP A 207 -3.95 -8.54 7.85
CA ASP A 207 -3.06 -9.67 8.15
C ASP A 207 -1.62 -9.27 8.49
N LEU A 208 -1.15 -8.10 8.00
CA LEU A 208 0.19 -7.55 8.24
C LEU A 208 0.13 -6.21 8.98
N TYR A 209 -0.76 -6.08 9.98
CA TYR A 209 -1.08 -4.81 10.65
C TYR A 209 0.17 -4.09 11.19
N GLU A 210 1.08 -4.82 11.84
CA GLU A 210 2.29 -4.23 12.43
C GLU A 210 3.30 -3.74 11.38
N SER A 211 3.25 -4.31 10.18
CA SER A 211 4.14 -3.97 9.07
C SER A 211 3.45 -3.13 7.98
N ARG A 212 2.26 -2.58 8.31
CA ARG A 212 1.50 -1.75 7.38
C ARG A 212 2.32 -0.53 6.92
N PRO A 213 2.14 -0.10 5.67
CA PRO A 213 2.80 1.08 5.10
C PRO A 213 2.58 2.35 5.91
N MET A 214 3.45 3.33 5.74
CA MET A 214 3.36 4.61 6.42
C MET A 214 2.02 5.29 6.14
N THR A 215 1.55 5.28 4.90
CA THR A 215 0.24 5.79 4.52
C THR A 215 -0.89 5.17 5.36
N CYS A 216 -0.87 3.85 5.60
CA CYS A 216 -1.87 3.20 6.44
C CYS A 216 -1.80 3.61 7.91
N ARG A 217 -0.61 4.01 8.40
CA ARG A 217 -0.40 4.45 9.78
C ARG A 217 -0.86 5.87 10.02
N THR A 218 -0.80 6.70 8.99
CA THR A 218 -1.16 8.12 9.05
C THR A 218 -2.56 8.38 8.53
N PHE A 219 -3.24 7.39 7.94
CA PHE A 219 -4.60 7.55 7.43
C PHE A 219 -5.62 7.54 8.58
N GLY A 220 -6.50 8.54 8.60
CA GLY A 220 -7.55 8.69 9.61
C GLY A 220 -7.46 10.01 10.36
N PRO A 221 -6.44 10.22 11.19
CA PRO A 221 -6.26 11.50 11.91
C PRO A 221 -5.93 12.66 10.96
N PRO A 222 -6.06 13.90 11.42
CA PRO A 222 -5.67 15.07 10.66
C PRO A 222 -4.15 15.07 10.42
N VAL A 223 -3.75 15.14 9.15
CA VAL A 223 -2.34 15.19 8.75
C VAL A 223 -2.14 16.33 7.77
N ARG A 224 -1.07 17.11 7.97
CA ARG A 224 -0.70 18.21 7.09
C ARG A 224 0.09 17.73 5.88
N SER A 225 -0.26 18.29 4.73
CA SER A 225 0.44 18.10 3.47
C SER A 225 0.58 19.45 2.75
N GLU A 226 1.24 19.47 1.59
CA GLU A 226 1.30 20.67 0.73
C GLU A 226 -0.10 21.21 0.36
N GLY A 227 -1.10 20.31 0.23
CA GLY A 227 -2.49 20.68 -0.04
C GLY A 227 -3.27 21.19 1.17
N GLY A 228 -2.64 21.32 2.34
CA GLY A 228 -3.26 21.73 3.59
C GLY A 228 -3.48 20.58 4.57
N LEU A 229 -4.26 20.83 5.62
CA LEU A 229 -4.65 19.82 6.59
C LEU A 229 -5.76 18.93 5.99
N GLY A 230 -5.56 17.63 5.99
CA GLY A 230 -6.53 16.66 5.52
C GLY A 230 -6.91 15.68 6.62
N VAL A 231 -8.12 15.11 6.55
CA VAL A 231 -8.65 14.14 7.49
C VAL A 231 -9.50 13.11 6.74
N CYS A 232 -9.55 11.87 7.23
CA CYS A 232 -10.41 10.84 6.65
C CYS A 232 -11.89 11.30 6.67
N GLU A 233 -12.60 11.07 5.58
CA GLU A 233 -14.01 11.46 5.45
C GLU A 233 -14.94 10.87 6.52
N LEU A 234 -14.58 9.73 7.13
CA LEU A 234 -15.34 9.11 8.22
C LEU A 234 -15.06 9.73 9.60
N CYS A 235 -14.07 10.63 9.67
CA CYS A 235 -13.61 11.21 10.93
C CYS A 235 -14.00 12.68 11.06
N PHE A 236 -14.08 13.16 12.28
CA PHE A 236 -14.29 14.57 12.61
C PHE A 236 -15.60 15.17 12.06
N HIS A 237 -16.66 14.39 11.99
CA HIS A 237 -17.98 14.89 11.65
C HIS A 237 -18.48 15.85 12.73
N GLY A 238 -18.84 17.08 12.33
CA GLY A 238 -19.31 18.13 13.26
C GLY A 238 -18.23 18.86 14.04
N ALA A 239 -16.95 18.47 13.91
CA ALA A 239 -15.86 19.20 14.51
C ALA A 239 -15.56 20.49 13.73
N THR A 240 -15.19 21.55 14.44
CA THR A 240 -14.71 22.81 13.84
C THR A 240 -13.30 22.62 13.29
N ASP A 241 -12.88 23.52 12.37
CA ASP A 241 -11.53 23.52 11.80
C ASP A 241 -10.45 23.65 12.90
N GLN A 242 -10.74 24.44 13.95
CA GLN A 242 -9.85 24.59 15.09
C GLN A 242 -9.71 23.28 15.89
N GLN A 243 -10.79 22.55 16.08
CA GLN A 243 -10.77 21.24 16.75
C GLN A 243 -10.02 20.19 15.92
N ILE A 244 -10.21 20.21 14.60
CA ILE A 244 -9.46 19.34 13.69
C ILE A 244 -7.97 19.66 13.76
N ALA A 245 -7.59 20.95 13.68
CA ALA A 245 -6.20 21.39 13.73
C ALA A 245 -5.54 21.06 15.10
N ALA A 246 -6.30 21.14 16.21
CA ALA A 246 -5.79 20.76 17.53
C ALA A 246 -5.43 19.28 17.64
N CYS A 247 -5.95 18.45 16.74
CA CYS A 247 -5.68 17.00 16.69
C CYS A 247 -4.65 16.63 15.61
N GLU A 248 -4.00 17.61 14.97
CA GLU A 248 -3.03 17.35 13.91
C GLU A 248 -1.94 16.36 14.35
N MET A 249 -1.70 15.34 13.53
CA MET A 249 -0.66 14.34 13.71
C MET A 249 0.61 14.79 12.99
N VAL A 250 1.70 14.93 13.71
CA VAL A 250 3.05 15.13 13.16
C VAL A 250 3.78 13.80 13.22
N ALA A 251 3.75 13.04 12.12
CA ALA A 251 4.19 11.65 12.10
C ALA A 251 5.71 11.48 12.05
N ASP A 252 6.40 12.29 11.28
CA ASP A 252 7.86 12.19 11.05
C ASP A 252 8.48 13.59 10.93
N PRO A 253 8.63 14.30 12.06
CA PRO A 253 9.08 15.69 12.06
C PRO A 253 10.52 15.87 11.55
N GLU A 254 11.32 14.82 11.56
CA GLU A 254 12.73 14.85 11.14
C GLU A 254 12.97 14.30 9.74
N ASP A 255 11.91 13.95 8.99
CA ASP A 255 12.01 13.35 7.66
C ASP A 255 12.90 12.08 7.66
N LEU A 256 12.72 11.24 8.67
CA LEU A 256 13.51 10.02 8.84
C LEU A 256 13.16 8.98 7.77
N GLU A 257 11.91 8.90 7.36
CA GLU A 257 11.46 7.99 6.29
C GLU A 257 12.24 8.26 4.99
N SER A 258 12.26 9.50 4.51
CA SER A 258 12.99 9.86 3.30
C SER A 258 14.50 9.59 3.43
N LYS A 259 15.07 9.83 4.63
CA LYS A 259 16.48 9.51 4.89
C LYS A 259 16.76 8.01 4.76
N LEU A 260 15.85 7.17 5.23
CA LEU A 260 15.96 5.70 5.15
C LEU A 260 15.76 5.19 3.72
N VAL A 261 14.78 5.73 2.98
CA VAL A 261 14.57 5.42 1.56
C VAL A 261 15.83 5.75 0.76
N ARG A 262 16.41 6.94 0.94
CA ARG A 262 17.68 7.32 0.29
C ARG A 262 18.84 6.39 0.63
N LYS A 263 18.90 5.83 1.87
CA LYS A 263 19.92 4.81 2.23
C LYS A 263 19.73 3.52 1.43
N ILE A 264 18.49 3.08 1.26
CA ILE A 264 18.15 1.91 0.43
C ILE A 264 18.64 2.13 -1.01
N GLU A 265 18.30 3.25 -1.61
CA GLU A 265 18.69 3.59 -2.99
C GLU A 265 20.22 3.70 -3.18
N LYS A 266 20.92 4.34 -2.24
CA LYS A 266 22.38 4.43 -2.25
C LYS A 266 23.08 3.08 -2.10
N ALA A 267 22.46 2.13 -1.41
CA ALA A 267 22.94 0.76 -1.30
C ALA A 267 22.65 -0.10 -2.55
N GLY A 268 22.14 0.49 -3.63
CA GLY A 268 21.80 -0.22 -4.87
C GLY A 268 20.43 -0.90 -4.83
N GLY A 269 19.59 -0.55 -3.85
CA GLY A 269 18.24 -1.04 -3.76
C GLY A 269 17.30 -0.47 -4.82
N PRO A 270 16.06 -1.00 -4.90
CA PRO A 270 15.07 -0.54 -5.86
C PRO A 270 14.69 0.92 -5.59
N ARG A 271 14.40 1.63 -6.67
CA ARG A 271 13.96 3.03 -6.66
C ARG A 271 12.50 3.13 -7.06
N GLY A 272 11.93 4.30 -6.80
CA GLY A 272 10.56 4.62 -7.14
C GLY A 272 9.55 3.97 -6.18
N GLN A 273 8.30 4.14 -6.51
CA GLN A 273 7.18 3.65 -5.71
C GLN A 273 6.56 2.40 -6.35
N THR A 274 5.87 1.61 -5.55
CA THR A 274 5.11 0.44 -5.97
C THR A 274 3.75 0.44 -5.24
N ILE A 275 3.00 -0.64 -5.38
CA ILE A 275 1.76 -0.86 -4.63
C ILE A 275 1.82 -2.19 -3.87
N VAL A 276 0.99 -2.33 -2.83
CA VAL A 276 0.98 -3.52 -1.96
C VAL A 276 0.81 -4.82 -2.75
N ALA A 277 -0.06 -4.83 -3.76
CA ALA A 277 -0.30 -6.02 -4.58
C ALA A 277 0.95 -6.48 -5.32
N TYR A 278 1.64 -5.59 -6.02
CA TYR A 278 2.89 -5.93 -6.72
C TYR A 278 4.02 -6.31 -5.76
N CYS A 279 4.07 -5.62 -4.61
CA CYS A 279 5.06 -5.92 -3.57
C CYS A 279 4.98 -7.37 -3.08
N LEU A 280 3.76 -7.90 -2.89
CA LEU A 280 3.51 -9.19 -2.26
C LEU A 280 3.23 -10.33 -3.25
N ALA A 281 2.82 -10.04 -4.49
CA ALA A 281 2.53 -11.05 -5.51
C ALA A 281 3.78 -11.80 -5.95
N LYS A 282 4.95 -11.13 -5.96
CA LYS A 282 6.22 -11.74 -6.34
C LYS A 282 6.66 -12.67 -5.23
N GLY A 283 6.67 -13.96 -5.54
CA GLY A 283 7.36 -14.95 -4.72
C GLY A 283 8.87 -14.68 -4.73
N ARG A 284 9.60 -15.38 -3.85
CA ARG A 284 11.04 -15.54 -4.01
C ARG A 284 11.28 -16.14 -5.39
N PRO A 285 12.20 -15.61 -6.21
CA PRO A 285 12.67 -16.36 -7.37
C PRO A 285 13.28 -17.70 -6.92
#